data_c107c8ffa6509c6aff12c24ee38612e9
#
_entry.id   c107c8ffa6509c6aff12c24ee38612e9
#
_cell.length_a   1.000
_cell.length_b   1.000
_cell.length_c   1.000
_cell.angle_alpha   90.00
_cell.angle_beta   90.00
_cell.angle_gamma   90.00
#
_symmetry.space_group_name_H-M   'P 1'
#
loop_
_entity.id
_entity.type
_entity.pdbx_description
1 polymer ?
#
loop_
_entity_poly.entity_id
_entity_poly.type
_entity_poly.pdbx_seq_one_letter_code
_entity_poly.pdbx_strand_id
1 'polypeptide(L)'
;MVVDDTDHVRRMLTSMLSLDGFEVVGEVASGPAALEAVEAADPDIVVIDYKMPGMDGLDTDRGIRQRRQDQVMILYTAYIDEALEKAAAEAGISLCIGKVDGLSSLEREINRLCDSMFR
;
A
#
# COMPACT_ATOMS: atom_id res chain seq x y z
N MET A 1 6.69 -2.08 0.62
CA MET A 1 6.04 -3.15 1.43
C MET A 1 4.63 -3.37 0.92
N VAL A 2 4.18 -4.62 0.87
CA VAL A 2 2.85 -4.99 0.40
C VAL A 2 2.03 -5.54 1.57
N VAL A 3 0.81 -5.04 1.75
CA VAL A 3 -0.11 -5.46 2.80
C VAL A 3 -1.43 -5.90 2.17
N ASP A 4 -1.72 -7.19 2.18
CA ASP A 4 -2.93 -7.76 1.62
C ASP A 4 -3.23 -9.09 2.32
N ASP A 5 -4.46 -9.28 2.75
CA ASP A 5 -4.87 -10.48 3.49
C ASP A 5 -5.09 -11.71 2.60
N THR A 6 -5.20 -11.52 1.28
CA THR A 6 -5.39 -12.61 0.33
C THR A 6 -4.03 -13.11 -0.16
N ASP A 7 -3.64 -14.31 0.26
CA ASP A 7 -2.30 -14.85 0.01
C ASP A 7 -1.88 -14.84 -1.45
N HIS A 8 -2.74 -15.35 -2.34
CA HIS A 8 -2.37 -15.42 -3.76
C HIS A 8 -2.28 -14.05 -4.42
N VAL A 9 -3.10 -13.08 -3.99
CA VAL A 9 -3.04 -11.71 -4.50
C VAL A 9 -1.75 -11.04 -4.01
N ARG A 10 -1.44 -11.18 -2.72
CA ARG A 10 -0.22 -10.60 -2.13
C ARG A 10 1.03 -11.15 -2.81
N ARG A 11 1.10 -12.46 -3.01
CA ARG A 11 2.26 -13.10 -3.65
C ARG A 11 2.40 -12.73 -5.11
N MET A 12 1.29 -12.67 -5.84
CA MET A 12 1.28 -12.22 -7.23
C MET A 12 1.82 -10.80 -7.33
N LEU A 13 1.29 -9.90 -6.51
CA LEU A 13 1.67 -8.50 -6.50
C LEU A 13 3.16 -8.34 -6.18
N THR A 14 3.63 -9.02 -5.14
CA THR A 14 5.05 -9.03 -4.75
C THR A 14 5.95 -9.53 -5.87
N SER A 15 5.58 -10.64 -6.51
CA SER A 15 6.36 -11.21 -7.61
C SER A 15 6.45 -10.27 -8.79
N MET A 16 5.35 -9.66 -9.18
CA MET A 16 5.32 -8.77 -10.34
C MET A 16 6.06 -7.48 -10.09
N LEU A 17 5.94 -6.91 -8.90
CA LEU A 17 6.72 -5.72 -8.53
C LEU A 17 8.22 -6.02 -8.55
N SER A 18 8.62 -7.19 -8.05
CA SER A 18 10.03 -7.61 -8.07
C SER A 18 10.54 -7.77 -9.50
N LEU A 19 9.73 -8.35 -10.39
CA LEU A 19 10.09 -8.49 -11.80
C LEU A 19 10.26 -7.15 -12.50
N ASP A 20 9.52 -6.14 -12.06
CA ASP A 20 9.62 -4.79 -12.62
C ASP A 20 10.77 -3.97 -12.02
N GLY A 21 11.58 -4.57 -11.18
CA GLY A 21 12.77 -3.94 -10.64
C GLY A 21 12.57 -3.25 -9.30
N PHE A 22 11.40 -3.34 -8.68
CA PHE A 22 11.19 -2.79 -7.35
C PHE A 22 11.70 -3.76 -6.29
N GLU A 23 12.34 -3.23 -5.26
CA GLU A 23 12.74 -4.02 -4.10
C GLU A 23 11.57 -4.13 -3.13
N VAL A 24 11.00 -5.32 -3.00
CA VAL A 24 9.92 -5.57 -2.05
C VAL A 24 10.52 -5.92 -0.70
N VAL A 25 10.53 -4.96 0.22
CA VAL A 25 11.20 -5.08 1.53
C VAL A 25 10.34 -5.79 2.58
N GLY A 26 9.12 -6.13 2.24
CA GLY A 26 8.26 -6.91 3.14
C GLY A 26 6.90 -7.15 2.52
N GLU A 27 6.30 -8.27 2.90
CA GLU A 27 4.91 -8.58 2.56
C GLU A 27 4.24 -9.16 3.81
N VAL A 28 3.07 -8.63 4.14
CA VAL A 28 2.36 -9.03 5.34
C VAL A 28 0.86 -9.19 5.04
N ALA A 29 0.18 -9.99 5.87
CA ALA A 29 -1.18 -10.41 5.61
C ALA A 29 -2.24 -9.65 6.41
N SER A 30 -1.85 -8.68 7.24
CA SER A 30 -2.79 -7.98 8.11
C SER A 30 -2.28 -6.61 8.52
N GLY A 31 -3.20 -5.76 9.00
CA GLY A 31 -2.84 -4.47 9.57
C GLY A 31 -1.89 -4.59 10.76
N PRO A 32 -2.21 -5.41 11.78
CA PRO A 32 -1.29 -5.58 12.91
C PRO A 32 0.09 -6.04 12.51
N ALA A 33 0.20 -6.97 11.56
CA ALA A 33 1.49 -7.43 11.06
C ALA A 33 2.27 -6.29 10.37
N ALA A 34 1.56 -5.42 9.65
CA ALA A 34 2.18 -4.25 9.02
C ALA A 34 2.75 -3.29 10.07
N LEU A 35 2.01 -3.05 11.15
CA LEU A 35 2.47 -2.18 12.23
C LEU A 35 3.74 -2.71 12.90
N GLU A 36 3.84 -4.03 13.05
CA GLU A 36 5.02 -4.66 13.63
C GLU A 36 6.24 -4.61 12.70
N ALA A 37 6.01 -4.68 11.40
CA ALA A 37 7.08 -4.82 10.42
C ALA A 37 7.59 -3.51 9.83
N VAL A 38 6.80 -2.46 9.85
CA VAL A 38 7.06 -1.25 9.05
C VAL A 38 8.36 -0.53 9.43
N GLU A 39 8.69 -0.46 10.69
CA GLU A 39 9.90 0.25 11.12
C GLU A 39 11.18 -0.47 10.67
N ALA A 40 11.24 -1.78 10.88
CA ALA A 40 12.39 -2.59 10.48
C ALA A 40 12.51 -2.69 8.94
N ALA A 41 11.39 -2.78 8.25
CA ALA A 41 11.38 -2.86 6.78
C ALA A 41 11.79 -1.53 6.15
N ASP A 42 11.49 -0.43 6.79
CA ASP A 42 11.80 0.93 6.31
C ASP A 42 11.40 1.14 4.83
N PRO A 43 10.13 0.89 4.48
CA PRO A 43 9.72 0.99 3.08
C PRO A 43 9.60 2.44 2.63
N ASP A 44 9.94 2.71 1.38
CA ASP A 44 9.69 4.01 0.77
C ASP A 44 8.20 4.17 0.49
N ILE A 45 7.54 3.09 0.07
CA ILE A 45 6.11 3.08 -0.26
C ILE A 45 5.47 1.84 0.34
N VAL A 46 4.28 1.99 0.91
CA VAL A 46 3.45 0.88 1.37
C VAL A 46 2.24 0.78 0.45
N VAL A 47 2.05 -0.37 -0.16
CA VAL A 47 0.86 -0.69 -0.96
C VAL A 47 -0.05 -1.54 -0.09
N ILE A 48 -1.25 -1.07 0.19
CA ILE A 48 -2.14 -1.69 1.15
C ILE A 48 -3.55 -1.87 0.61
N ASP A 49 -4.15 -3.03 0.86
CA ASP A 49 -5.56 -3.27 0.58
C ASP A 49 -6.42 -2.56 1.63
N TYR A 50 -7.59 -2.08 1.21
CA TYR A 50 -8.53 -1.45 2.14
C TYR A 50 -9.24 -2.49 3.00
N LYS A 51 -9.88 -3.47 2.36
CA LYS A 51 -10.80 -4.37 3.04
C LYS A 51 -10.07 -5.60 3.57
N MET A 52 -9.71 -5.54 4.84
CA MET A 52 -9.07 -6.64 5.55
C MET A 52 -9.84 -6.91 6.84
N PRO A 53 -9.93 -8.18 7.31
CA PRO A 53 -10.60 -8.50 8.56
C PRO A 53 -9.97 -7.80 9.76
N GLY A 54 -10.80 -7.29 10.65
CA GLY A 54 -10.35 -6.60 11.85
C GLY A 54 -9.92 -5.16 11.54
N MET A 55 -8.63 -4.95 11.34
CA MET A 55 -8.07 -3.65 11.03
C MET A 55 -8.03 -3.45 9.51
N ASP A 56 -8.79 -2.48 9.00
CA ASP A 56 -8.81 -2.18 7.56
C ASP A 56 -7.61 -1.33 7.13
N GLY A 57 -7.54 -1.01 5.83
CA GLY A 57 -6.42 -0.25 5.28
C GLY A 57 -6.29 1.16 5.85
N LEU A 58 -7.39 1.83 6.17
CA LEU A 58 -7.36 3.16 6.77
C LEU A 58 -6.94 3.11 8.24
N ASP A 59 -7.39 2.11 8.98
CA ASP A 59 -6.95 1.89 10.36
C ASP A 59 -5.45 1.60 10.41
N THR A 60 -4.98 0.79 9.47
CA THR A 60 -3.56 0.46 9.35
C THR A 60 -2.73 1.69 9.00
N ASP A 61 -3.22 2.52 8.08
CA ASP A 61 -2.58 3.79 7.73
C ASP A 61 -2.38 4.66 8.96
N ARG A 62 -3.43 4.84 9.76
CA ARG A 62 -3.33 5.62 10.99
C ARG A 62 -2.26 5.09 11.94
N GLY A 63 -2.22 3.78 12.11
CA GLY A 63 -1.22 3.13 12.97
C GLY A 63 0.21 3.28 12.44
N ILE A 64 0.40 3.14 11.14
CA ILE A 64 1.70 3.33 10.52
C ILE A 64 2.18 4.77 10.67
N ARG A 65 1.31 5.75 10.47
CA ARG A 65 1.68 7.17 10.58
C ARG A 65 2.04 7.59 11.99
N GLN A 66 1.56 6.91 13.00
CA GLN A 66 1.98 7.15 14.39
C GLN A 66 3.47 6.79 14.57
N ARG A 67 3.98 5.87 13.77
CA ARG A 67 5.38 5.43 13.81
C ARG A 67 6.23 6.12 12.76
N ARG A 68 5.65 6.40 11.60
CA ARG A 68 6.32 6.97 10.43
C ARG A 68 5.41 8.01 9.80
N GLN A 69 5.45 9.22 10.32
CA GLN A 69 4.54 10.31 9.98
C GLN A 69 4.48 10.60 8.47
N ASP A 70 5.61 10.54 7.79
CA ASP A 70 5.72 10.90 6.38
C ASP A 70 5.66 9.70 5.42
N GLN A 71 5.21 8.55 5.91
CA GLN A 71 5.13 7.35 5.08
C GLN A 71 4.22 7.54 3.88
N VAL A 72 4.75 7.28 2.69
CA VAL A 72 3.97 7.29 1.45
C VAL A 72 3.19 5.98 1.35
N MET A 73 1.88 6.10 1.14
CA MET A 73 0.97 4.97 1.10
C MET A 73 0.11 5.02 -0.15
N ILE A 74 -0.11 3.86 -0.76
CA ILE A 74 -1.04 3.68 -1.87
C ILE A 74 -2.10 2.68 -1.41
N LEU A 75 -3.35 3.08 -1.50
CA LEU A 75 -4.47 2.17 -1.26
C LEU A 75 -4.81 1.47 -2.57
N TYR A 76 -4.70 0.14 -2.59
CA TYR A 76 -4.93 -0.68 -3.79
C TYR A 76 -6.03 -1.69 -3.49
N THR A 77 -7.25 -1.40 -3.94
CA THR A 77 -8.44 -2.12 -3.50
C THR A 77 -9.37 -2.50 -4.65
N ALA A 78 -10.18 -3.53 -4.43
CA ALA A 78 -11.16 -4.01 -5.43
C ALA A 78 -12.27 -2.99 -5.67
N TYR A 79 -12.63 -2.21 -4.66
CA TYR A 79 -13.76 -1.28 -4.74
C TYR A 79 -13.36 0.12 -4.32
N ILE A 80 -13.45 1.05 -5.29
CA ILE A 80 -13.25 2.47 -5.02
C ILE A 80 -14.57 3.19 -5.21
N ASP A 81 -14.91 4.06 -4.25
CA ASP A 81 -16.00 5.01 -4.38
C ASP A 81 -15.54 6.38 -3.85
N GLU A 82 -16.37 7.40 -4.05
CA GLU A 82 -16.03 8.76 -3.63
C GLU A 82 -15.79 8.87 -2.13
N ALA A 83 -16.57 8.14 -1.33
CA ALA A 83 -16.44 8.16 0.13
C ALA A 83 -15.08 7.61 0.56
N LEU A 84 -14.63 6.51 -0.05
CA LEU A 84 -13.33 5.94 0.24
C LEU A 84 -12.19 6.85 -0.22
N GLU A 85 -12.29 7.41 -1.41
CA GLU A 85 -11.27 8.34 -1.92
C GLU A 85 -11.13 9.56 -1.02
N LYS A 86 -12.24 10.11 -0.55
CA LYS A 86 -12.24 11.24 0.36
C LYS A 86 -11.61 10.88 1.70
N ALA A 87 -12.00 9.74 2.27
CA ALA A 87 -11.46 9.28 3.54
C ALA A 87 -9.94 9.00 3.45
N ALA A 88 -9.50 8.42 2.34
CA ALA A 88 -8.08 8.16 2.09
C ALA A 88 -7.30 9.47 2.00
N ALA A 89 -7.81 10.45 1.26
CA ALA A 89 -7.17 11.75 1.13
C ALA A 89 -7.06 12.47 2.48
N GLU A 90 -8.12 12.42 3.28
CA GLU A 90 -8.13 13.00 4.64
C GLU A 90 -7.14 12.30 5.57
N ALA A 91 -6.92 11.00 5.37
CA ALA A 91 -5.94 10.23 6.14
C ALA A 91 -4.50 10.48 5.70
N GLY A 92 -4.29 11.15 4.57
CA GLY A 92 -2.96 11.44 4.04
C GLY A 92 -2.42 10.37 3.09
N ILE A 93 -3.27 9.48 2.59
CA ILE A 93 -2.88 8.48 1.60
C ILE A 93 -2.65 9.18 0.26
N SER A 94 -1.50 8.90 -0.35
CA SER A 94 -1.08 9.58 -1.58
C SER A 94 -1.95 9.26 -2.78
N LEU A 95 -2.35 8.01 -2.92
CA LEU A 95 -3.13 7.53 -4.06
C LEU A 95 -4.07 6.41 -3.66
N CYS A 96 -5.21 6.36 -4.34
CA CYS A 96 -6.19 5.30 -4.20
C CYS A 96 -6.41 4.70 -5.59
N ILE A 97 -6.04 3.44 -5.79
CA ILE A 97 -6.08 2.76 -7.09
C ILE A 97 -6.98 1.54 -7.01
N GLY A 98 -7.87 1.40 -7.98
CA GLY A 98 -8.74 0.23 -8.09
C GLY A 98 -8.01 -0.96 -8.68
N LYS A 99 -8.19 -2.14 -8.11
CA LYS A 99 -7.62 -3.37 -8.66
C LYS A 99 -8.12 -3.65 -10.09
N VAL A 100 -9.31 -3.15 -10.43
CA VAL A 100 -9.87 -3.26 -11.80
C VAL A 100 -9.04 -2.51 -12.84
N ASP A 101 -8.29 -1.50 -12.43
CA ASP A 101 -7.42 -0.74 -13.34
C ASP A 101 -6.14 -1.47 -13.67
N GLY A 102 -5.90 -2.57 -12.98
CA GLY A 102 -4.80 -3.48 -13.25
C GLY A 102 -3.47 -3.07 -12.63
N LEU A 103 -2.55 -4.02 -12.71
CA LEU A 103 -1.22 -3.88 -12.14
C LEU A 103 -0.40 -2.79 -12.83
N SER A 104 -0.62 -2.60 -14.14
CA SER A 104 0.10 -1.57 -14.92
C SER A 104 -0.12 -0.17 -14.37
N SER A 105 -1.36 0.13 -13.92
CA SER A 105 -1.66 1.42 -13.30
C SER A 105 -0.89 1.60 -12.00
N LEU A 106 -0.84 0.56 -11.18
CA LEU A 106 -0.10 0.58 -9.92
C LEU A 106 1.39 0.82 -10.17
N GLU A 107 1.99 0.07 -11.09
CA GLU A 107 3.41 0.20 -11.43
C GLU A 107 3.76 1.59 -11.92
N ARG A 108 2.92 2.15 -12.79
CA ARG A 108 3.11 3.50 -13.32
C ARG A 108 3.09 4.54 -12.20
N GLU A 109 2.14 4.42 -11.27
CA GLU A 109 2.02 5.37 -10.17
C GLU A 109 3.18 5.23 -9.16
N ILE A 110 3.64 4.00 -8.92
CA ILE A 110 4.83 3.79 -8.07
C ILE A 110 6.05 4.44 -8.71
N ASN A 111 6.25 4.24 -10.01
CA ASN A 111 7.37 4.87 -10.73
C ASN A 111 7.31 6.38 -10.64
N ARG A 112 6.13 6.97 -10.80
CA ARG A 112 5.95 8.41 -10.71
C ARG A 112 6.27 8.94 -9.32
N LEU A 113 5.83 8.24 -8.28
CA LEU A 113 6.14 8.62 -6.90
C LEU A 113 7.63 8.50 -6.60
N CYS A 114 8.28 7.43 -7.06
CA CYS A 114 9.72 7.24 -6.89
C CYS A 114 10.50 8.37 -7.58
N ASP A 115 10.13 8.74 -8.79
CA ASP A 115 10.76 9.85 -9.49
C ASP A 115 10.64 11.15 -8.71
N SER A 116 9.49 11.40 -8.10
CA SER A 116 9.25 12.59 -7.30
C SER A 116 10.05 12.58 -5.99
N MET A 117 10.18 11.41 -5.35
CA MET A 117 10.83 11.26 -4.05
C MET A 117 12.35 11.30 -4.12
N PHE A 118 12.93 10.82 -5.23
CA PHE A 118 14.39 10.63 -5.35
C PHE A 118 15.04 11.53 -6.40
N ARG A 119 14.41 12.62 -6.73
CA ARG A 119 14.99 13.64 -7.61
C ARG A 119 15.95 14.55 -6.88
#